data_7f2814127a89abfd7ca205945d29e773
#
_entry.id   7f2814127a89abfd7ca205945d29e773
#
_cell.length_a   1.000
_cell.length_b   1.000
_cell.length_c   1.000
_cell.angle_alpha   90.00
_cell.angle_beta   90.00
_cell.angle_gamma   90.00
#
_symmetry.space_group_name_H-M   'P 1'
#
loop_
_entity.id
_entity.type
_entity.pdbx_description
1 polymer ?
#
loop_
_entity_poly.entity_id
_entity_poly.type
_entity_poly.pdbx_seq_one_letter_code
_entity_poly.pdbx_strand_id
1 'polypeptide(L)'
;MNELVLRLAKEYNLPSIDRMDSPEDYRFTYIGYDGPSRTSAEKEESFIRSLNKLEAGKRYLFLDHPALDNEEMRTVFHIGYEQVALDRQGVTDLLTSPRVKQVIEDKGIKLISINQLTKGLPRSTASKKLEKAMEKYLDAVQKANQDLHSIMIVQHGNVLAEKWIGEGKEDEPHILSSVSKTFTASAVGLLISEGRLKLTDKVISFFPDKLPANVSENLKAMTIRDLLTMTCGHDTAPSVNTQATETPVKDWVEQFLAHPVEHKPGTFFAYNSLGTYMLSAIVQKVTGEKLVDYLYPVSYTHLTLPTILRV
;
A
#
# COMPACT_ATOMS: atom_id res chain seq x y z
N MET A 1 -9.16 -15.06 26.58
CA MET A 1 -8.91 -14.27 25.35
C MET A 1 -7.57 -13.53 25.40
N ASN A 2 -7.22 -12.91 26.51
CA ASN A 2 -5.98 -12.11 26.62
C ASN A 2 -4.66 -12.89 26.45
N GLU A 3 -4.52 -14.09 27.02
CA GLU A 3 -3.27 -14.86 26.94
C GLU A 3 -2.94 -15.35 25.52
N LEU A 4 -3.95 -15.79 24.76
CA LEU A 4 -3.76 -16.20 23.37
C LEU A 4 -3.32 -15.01 22.49
N VAL A 5 -4.00 -13.88 22.63
CA VAL A 5 -3.68 -12.65 21.89
C VAL A 5 -2.26 -12.20 22.18
N LEU A 6 -1.85 -12.23 23.44
CA LEU A 6 -0.51 -11.84 23.85
C LEU A 6 0.57 -12.80 23.37
N ARG A 7 0.28 -14.11 23.40
CA ARG A 7 1.18 -15.11 22.85
C ARG A 7 1.37 -14.90 21.37
N LEU A 8 0.27 -14.70 20.61
CA LEU A 8 0.33 -14.42 19.18
C LEU A 8 1.04 -13.09 18.89
N ALA A 9 0.71 -12.04 19.63
CA ALA A 9 1.39 -10.76 19.48
C ALA A 9 2.91 -10.90 19.69
N LYS A 10 3.34 -11.65 20.70
CA LYS A 10 4.75 -11.94 20.96
C LYS A 10 5.39 -12.83 19.88
N GLU A 11 4.68 -13.88 19.45
CA GLU A 11 5.13 -14.82 18.43
C GLU A 11 5.34 -14.14 17.07
N TYR A 12 4.42 -13.26 16.70
CA TYR A 12 4.45 -12.53 15.43
C TYR A 12 5.05 -11.11 15.54
N ASN A 13 5.63 -10.78 16.71
CA ASN A 13 6.22 -9.47 16.99
C ASN A 13 5.27 -8.29 16.69
N LEU A 14 4.00 -8.48 17.04
CA LEU A 14 2.97 -7.45 16.89
C LEU A 14 2.94 -6.55 18.12
N PRO A 15 2.76 -5.24 17.98
CA PRO A 15 2.63 -4.33 19.11
C PRO A 15 1.36 -4.69 19.92
N SER A 16 1.53 -4.89 21.21
CA SER A 16 0.41 -5.04 22.14
C SER A 16 0.07 -3.66 22.70
N ILE A 17 -0.99 -3.05 22.17
CA ILE A 17 -1.36 -1.66 22.47
C ILE A 17 -2.10 -1.48 23.80
N ASP A 18 -2.46 -2.57 24.49
CA ASP A 18 -3.46 -2.57 25.56
C ASP A 18 -2.88 -2.82 26.97
N ARG A 19 -1.55 -2.79 27.15
CA ARG A 19 -0.96 -3.19 28.43
C ARG A 19 -0.03 -2.15 29.04
N MET A 20 -0.09 -2.06 30.37
CA MET A 20 0.83 -1.30 31.20
C MET A 20 2.29 -1.77 31.10
N ASP A 21 2.52 -3.01 30.66
CA ASP A 21 3.83 -3.61 30.42
C ASP A 21 4.34 -3.43 28.96
N SER A 22 3.52 -2.85 28.09
CA SER A 22 3.99 -2.44 26.76
C SER A 22 5.08 -1.38 26.88
N PRO A 23 6.09 -1.37 25.98
CA PRO A 23 7.04 -0.29 25.90
C PRO A 23 6.33 1.07 25.87
N GLU A 24 6.92 2.06 26.52
CA GLU A 24 6.31 3.40 26.68
C GLU A 24 5.89 4.01 25.33
N ASP A 25 6.64 3.67 24.27
CA ASP A 25 6.40 4.08 22.89
C ASP A 25 5.10 3.52 22.26
N TYR A 26 4.47 2.53 22.87
CA TYR A 26 3.23 1.90 22.37
C TYR A 26 2.02 2.17 23.25
N ARG A 27 2.16 2.99 24.31
CA ARG A 27 1.05 3.30 25.20
C ARG A 27 0.16 4.39 24.63
N PHE A 28 -1.14 4.15 24.77
CA PHE A 28 -2.18 5.11 24.39
C PHE A 28 -3.12 5.36 25.56
N THR A 29 -3.70 6.54 25.53
CA THR A 29 -4.91 6.83 26.29
C THR A 29 -6.10 6.68 25.37
N TYR A 30 -7.07 5.81 25.74
CA TYR A 30 -8.32 5.72 25.00
C TYR A 30 -9.11 7.00 25.19
N ILE A 31 -9.66 7.52 24.09
CA ILE A 31 -10.61 8.63 24.12
C ILE A 31 -11.92 8.18 23.48
N GLY A 32 -13.01 8.69 23.99
CA GLY A 32 -14.36 8.49 23.47
C GLY A 32 -15.05 9.83 23.27
N TYR A 33 -16.37 9.80 23.33
CA TYR A 33 -17.21 10.98 23.25
C TYR A 33 -17.29 11.66 24.63
N ASP A 34 -17.04 12.96 24.69
CA ASP A 34 -17.20 13.77 25.92
C ASP A 34 -18.61 14.36 25.95
N GLY A 35 -19.62 13.48 26.12
CA GLY A 35 -21.02 13.87 26.18
C GLY A 35 -21.92 12.96 25.35
N PRO A 36 -23.14 13.42 24.99
CA PRO A 36 -24.08 12.66 24.15
C PRO A 36 -23.48 12.27 22.80
N SER A 37 -23.83 11.09 22.31
CA SER A 37 -23.30 10.52 21.06
C SER A 37 -24.33 9.66 20.30
N ARG A 38 -25.62 9.98 20.41
CA ARG A 38 -26.70 9.22 19.77
C ARG A 38 -26.97 9.65 18.33
N THR A 39 -26.68 10.90 18.01
CA THR A 39 -26.85 11.47 16.67
C THR A 39 -25.53 11.90 16.09
N SER A 40 -25.44 12.07 14.75
CA SER A 40 -24.24 12.57 14.08
C SER A 40 -23.78 13.91 14.67
N ALA A 41 -24.70 14.82 14.93
CA ALA A 41 -24.37 16.13 15.51
C ALA A 41 -23.85 16.01 16.95
N GLU A 42 -24.47 15.17 17.78
CA GLU A 42 -23.99 14.91 19.14
C GLU A 42 -22.59 14.26 19.14
N LYS A 43 -22.36 13.29 18.24
CA LYS A 43 -21.03 12.66 18.06
C LYS A 43 -19.98 13.69 17.71
N GLU A 44 -20.26 14.53 16.72
CA GLU A 44 -19.35 15.59 16.28
C GLU A 44 -19.00 16.54 17.44
N GLU A 45 -19.98 17.10 18.10
CA GLU A 45 -19.76 18.05 19.21
C GLU A 45 -19.03 17.39 20.40
N SER A 46 -19.42 16.17 20.76
CA SER A 46 -18.80 15.43 21.87
C SER A 46 -17.36 15.03 21.56
N PHE A 47 -17.07 14.66 20.30
CA PHE A 47 -15.73 14.31 19.89
C PHE A 47 -14.83 15.55 19.81
N ILE A 48 -15.34 16.68 19.30
CA ILE A 48 -14.61 17.98 19.33
C ILE A 48 -14.24 18.36 20.77
N ARG A 49 -15.16 18.17 21.72
CA ARG A 49 -14.83 18.37 23.14
C ARG A 49 -13.70 17.46 23.64
N SER A 50 -13.72 16.19 23.21
CA SER A 50 -12.64 15.25 23.53
C SER A 50 -11.31 15.71 22.91
N LEU A 51 -11.31 16.08 21.63
CA LEU A 51 -10.10 16.59 20.96
C LEU A 51 -9.54 17.83 21.68
N ASN A 52 -10.40 18.70 22.19
CA ASN A 52 -10.00 19.90 22.91
C ASN A 52 -9.31 19.64 24.24
N LYS A 53 -9.53 18.48 24.84
CA LYS A 53 -8.91 18.04 26.11
C LYS A 53 -7.57 17.33 25.92
N LEU A 54 -7.14 17.08 24.67
CA LEU A 54 -5.89 16.37 24.41
C LEU A 54 -4.68 17.22 24.83
N GLU A 55 -3.71 16.54 25.43
CA GLU A 55 -2.46 17.14 25.91
C GLU A 55 -1.32 16.89 24.93
N ALA A 56 -0.49 17.90 24.70
CA ALA A 56 0.67 17.79 23.83
C ALA A 56 1.66 16.72 24.33
N GLY A 57 2.27 16.00 23.38
CA GLY A 57 3.25 14.95 23.66
C GLY A 57 2.65 13.61 24.10
N LYS A 58 1.32 13.51 24.26
CA LYS A 58 0.64 12.26 24.58
C LYS A 58 0.07 11.60 23.33
N ARG A 59 -0.17 10.29 23.40
CA ARG A 59 -0.78 9.47 22.35
C ARG A 59 -2.16 9.04 22.76
N TYR A 60 -3.08 9.11 21.81
CA TYR A 60 -4.49 8.79 22.04
C TYR A 60 -4.98 7.85 20.97
N LEU A 61 -5.90 6.96 21.35
CA LEU A 61 -6.61 6.06 20.46
C LEU A 61 -8.10 6.32 20.56
N PHE A 62 -8.72 6.67 19.45
CA PHE A 62 -10.18 6.64 19.26
C PHE A 62 -10.52 5.41 18.45
N LEU A 63 -11.47 4.62 18.95
CA LEU A 63 -11.92 3.38 18.32
C LEU A 63 -13.43 3.42 18.21
N ASP A 64 -13.94 3.36 16.98
CA ASP A 64 -15.36 3.28 16.70
C ASP A 64 -15.59 2.56 15.36
N HIS A 65 -16.84 2.33 14.98
CA HIS A 65 -17.23 1.48 13.87
C HIS A 65 -18.00 2.27 12.79
N PRO A 66 -17.32 2.94 11.84
CA PRO A 66 -18.00 3.66 10.77
C PRO A 66 -18.67 2.69 9.79
N ALA A 67 -19.87 3.05 9.34
CA ALA A 67 -20.54 2.41 8.22
C ALA A 67 -21.55 3.38 7.60
N LEU A 68 -22.01 3.09 6.37
CA LEU A 68 -23.11 3.82 5.74
C LEU A 68 -24.44 3.24 6.19
N ASP A 69 -25.43 4.11 6.43
CA ASP A 69 -26.82 3.69 6.66
C ASP A 69 -27.47 3.30 5.33
N ASN A 70 -27.30 2.06 4.93
CA ASN A 70 -27.86 1.46 3.72
C ASN A 70 -28.68 0.20 4.05
N GLU A 71 -29.34 -0.37 3.03
CA GLU A 71 -30.21 -1.54 3.21
C GLU A 71 -29.47 -2.73 3.86
N GLU A 72 -28.23 -2.99 3.42
CA GLU A 72 -27.42 -4.08 3.97
C GLU A 72 -27.09 -3.83 5.45
N MET A 73 -26.62 -2.64 5.81
CA MET A 73 -26.25 -2.31 7.18
C MET A 73 -27.45 -2.31 8.15
N ARG A 74 -28.64 -1.97 7.66
CA ARG A 74 -29.89 -2.02 8.46
C ARG A 74 -30.33 -3.42 8.83
N THR A 75 -29.76 -4.46 8.21
CA THR A 75 -29.98 -5.85 8.62
C THR A 75 -29.12 -6.26 9.83
N VAL A 76 -28.12 -5.46 10.18
CA VAL A 76 -27.20 -5.69 11.30
C VAL A 76 -27.76 -5.02 12.55
N PHE A 77 -28.25 -5.82 13.50
CA PHE A 77 -28.73 -5.34 14.79
C PHE A 77 -28.68 -6.44 15.85
N HIS A 78 -28.81 -6.06 17.09
CA HIS A 78 -29.04 -7.00 18.21
C HIS A 78 -30.00 -6.38 19.21
N ILE A 79 -30.56 -7.20 20.08
CA ILE A 79 -31.54 -6.75 21.12
C ILE A 79 -30.87 -5.67 21.97
N GLY A 80 -31.54 -4.52 22.07
CA GLY A 80 -31.05 -3.35 22.79
C GLY A 80 -30.14 -2.43 22.01
N TYR A 81 -29.84 -2.76 20.73
CA TYR A 81 -29.08 -1.90 19.82
C TYR A 81 -29.61 -2.05 18.39
N GLU A 82 -30.82 -1.62 18.17
CA GLU A 82 -31.56 -1.79 16.91
C GLU A 82 -31.19 -0.74 15.87
N GLN A 83 -30.58 0.40 16.29
CA GLN A 83 -30.22 1.52 15.42
C GLN A 83 -28.73 1.48 14.98
N VAL A 84 -28.19 0.28 14.79
CA VAL A 84 -26.76 0.09 14.46
C VAL A 84 -26.35 0.85 13.20
N ALA A 85 -27.16 0.78 12.14
CA ALA A 85 -26.85 1.43 10.88
C ALA A 85 -26.78 2.97 11.03
N LEU A 86 -27.77 3.55 11.71
CA LEU A 86 -27.83 4.98 11.96
C LEU A 86 -26.68 5.46 12.86
N ASP A 87 -26.38 4.72 13.91
CA ASP A 87 -25.29 5.03 14.81
C ASP A 87 -23.93 5.02 14.09
N ARG A 88 -23.68 4.01 13.26
CA ARG A 88 -22.45 3.88 12.49
C ARG A 88 -22.33 4.91 11.36
N GLN A 89 -23.47 5.31 10.74
CA GLN A 89 -23.50 6.45 9.84
C GLN A 89 -23.03 7.73 10.58
N GLY A 90 -23.49 7.93 11.79
CA GLY A 90 -23.03 9.07 12.61
C GLY A 90 -21.54 9.06 12.88
N VAL A 91 -20.90 7.87 12.98
CA VAL A 91 -19.44 7.76 13.06
C VAL A 91 -18.77 8.12 11.71
N THR A 92 -19.38 7.70 10.61
CA THR A 92 -18.88 8.08 9.26
C THR A 92 -18.95 9.59 9.06
N ASP A 93 -20.07 10.20 9.43
CA ASP A 93 -20.27 11.66 9.36
C ASP A 93 -19.23 12.41 10.19
N LEU A 94 -18.99 11.93 11.42
CA LEU A 94 -17.96 12.45 12.32
C LEU A 94 -16.56 12.41 11.68
N LEU A 95 -16.16 11.24 11.18
CA LEU A 95 -14.81 11.04 10.63
C LEU A 95 -14.58 11.78 9.30
N THR A 96 -15.65 12.17 8.62
CA THR A 96 -15.60 12.96 7.38
C THR A 96 -15.90 14.44 7.61
N SER A 97 -16.20 14.85 8.85
CA SER A 97 -16.58 16.22 9.19
C SER A 97 -15.48 17.26 8.92
N PRO A 98 -15.74 18.31 8.15
CA PRO A 98 -14.81 19.42 7.98
C PRO A 98 -14.49 20.14 9.29
N ARG A 99 -15.43 20.20 10.24
CA ARG A 99 -15.23 20.84 11.55
C ARG A 99 -14.24 20.04 12.39
N VAL A 100 -14.39 18.71 12.43
CA VAL A 100 -13.45 17.82 13.13
C VAL A 100 -12.05 17.93 12.52
N LYS A 101 -11.96 17.92 11.19
CA LYS A 101 -10.69 18.10 10.48
C LYS A 101 -10.04 19.43 10.83
N GLN A 102 -10.78 20.51 10.86
CA GLN A 102 -10.27 21.83 11.23
C GLN A 102 -9.71 21.85 12.65
N VAL A 103 -10.41 21.25 13.63
CA VAL A 103 -9.91 21.13 15.02
C VAL A 103 -8.62 20.33 15.11
N ILE A 104 -8.50 19.24 14.34
CA ILE A 104 -7.28 18.43 14.26
C ILE A 104 -6.11 19.28 13.75
N GLU A 105 -6.34 20.04 12.68
CA GLU A 105 -5.34 20.93 12.08
C GLU A 105 -4.95 22.08 13.02
N ASP A 106 -5.92 22.80 13.59
CA ASP A 106 -5.71 23.93 14.48
C ASP A 106 -4.93 23.55 15.76
N LYS A 107 -5.15 22.36 16.25
CA LYS A 107 -4.43 21.83 17.43
C LYS A 107 -3.09 21.17 17.09
N GLY A 108 -2.74 21.07 15.82
CA GLY A 108 -1.54 20.36 15.38
C GLY A 108 -1.53 18.87 15.73
N ILE A 109 -2.72 18.24 15.81
CA ILE A 109 -2.84 16.81 16.10
C ILE A 109 -2.34 16.01 14.89
N LYS A 110 -1.31 15.20 15.09
CA LYS A 110 -0.79 14.31 14.06
C LYS A 110 -1.55 13.00 14.09
N LEU A 111 -2.33 12.74 13.04
CA LEU A 111 -2.91 11.42 12.82
C LEU A 111 -1.82 10.46 12.36
N ILE A 112 -1.72 9.32 13.02
CA ILE A 112 -0.74 8.27 12.72
C ILE A 112 -1.42 6.92 12.63
N SER A 113 -0.90 6.04 11.77
CA SER A 113 -1.29 4.63 11.77
C SER A 113 -0.54 3.87 12.87
N ILE A 114 -1.07 2.71 13.27
CA ILE A 114 -0.38 1.81 14.22
C ILE A 114 1.03 1.47 13.73
N ASN A 115 1.21 1.30 12.42
CA ASN A 115 2.51 1.02 11.82
C ASN A 115 3.52 2.17 12.01
N GLN A 116 3.07 3.41 12.10
CA GLN A 116 3.93 4.55 12.38
C GLN A 116 4.42 4.60 13.84
N LEU A 117 3.76 3.86 14.74
CA LEU A 117 4.22 3.70 16.12
C LEU A 117 5.39 2.73 16.23
N THR A 118 5.41 1.71 15.39
CA THR A 118 6.46 0.68 15.39
C THR A 118 7.77 1.16 14.78
N LYS A 119 7.86 2.41 14.30
CA LYS A 119 9.03 2.95 13.59
C LYS A 119 9.54 2.01 12.48
N GLY A 120 8.62 1.37 11.77
CA GLY A 120 8.95 0.44 10.70
C GLY A 120 9.12 -1.02 11.16
N LEU A 121 9.88 -1.79 10.40
CA LEU A 121 10.18 -3.19 10.73
C LEU A 121 10.92 -3.29 12.06
N PRO A 122 10.64 -4.35 12.87
CA PRO A 122 11.38 -4.58 14.10
C PRO A 122 12.86 -4.69 13.82
N ARG A 123 13.67 -4.23 14.75
CA ARG A 123 15.13 -4.23 14.64
C ARG A 123 15.74 -5.27 15.55
N SER A 124 16.73 -5.99 15.05
CA SER A 124 17.55 -6.94 15.83
C SER A 124 19.01 -6.53 15.77
N THR A 125 19.76 -6.92 16.80
CA THR A 125 21.21 -6.66 16.84
C THR A 125 21.90 -7.44 15.72
N ALA A 126 22.65 -6.73 14.88
CA ALA A 126 23.51 -7.36 13.88
C ALA A 126 24.63 -8.19 14.54
N SER A 127 25.03 -9.27 13.90
CA SER A 127 26.24 -9.97 14.30
C SER A 127 27.47 -9.13 13.92
N LYS A 128 28.54 -9.22 14.70
CA LYS A 128 29.84 -8.58 14.37
C LYS A 128 30.36 -8.96 12.97
N LYS A 129 30.00 -10.14 12.48
CA LYS A 129 30.35 -10.60 11.13
C LYS A 129 29.58 -9.81 10.08
N LEU A 130 28.28 -9.55 10.31
CA LEU A 130 27.45 -8.75 9.41
C LEU A 130 27.89 -7.29 9.38
N GLU A 131 28.17 -6.71 10.55
CA GLU A 131 28.66 -5.32 10.65
C GLU A 131 29.94 -5.13 9.82
N LYS A 132 30.94 -6.01 10.01
CA LYS A 132 32.18 -5.98 9.23
C LYS A 132 31.97 -6.19 7.73
N ALA A 133 31.01 -7.07 7.36
CA ALA A 133 30.68 -7.30 5.95
C ALA A 133 30.06 -6.06 5.33
N MET A 134 29.19 -5.37 6.06
CA MET A 134 28.56 -4.13 5.61
C MET A 134 29.58 -2.99 5.46
N GLU A 135 30.48 -2.83 6.44
CA GLU A 135 31.58 -1.85 6.35
C GLU A 135 32.45 -2.10 5.10
N LYS A 136 32.85 -3.35 4.88
CA LYS A 136 33.63 -3.74 3.69
C LYS A 136 32.88 -3.48 2.38
N TYR A 137 31.58 -3.73 2.35
CA TYR A 137 30.74 -3.47 1.19
C TYR A 137 30.68 -1.96 0.89
N LEU A 138 30.40 -1.14 1.92
CA LEU A 138 30.33 0.31 1.77
C LEU A 138 31.66 0.93 1.33
N ASP A 139 32.78 0.46 1.85
CA ASP A 139 34.11 0.87 1.41
C ASP A 139 34.36 0.50 -0.06
N ALA A 140 33.93 -0.68 -0.50
CA ALA A 140 34.05 -1.09 -1.90
C ALA A 140 33.17 -0.24 -2.83
N VAL A 141 31.93 0.09 -2.43
CA VAL A 141 31.00 0.97 -3.15
C VAL A 141 31.61 2.35 -3.32
N GLN A 142 32.17 2.91 -2.24
CA GLN A 142 32.82 4.22 -2.26
C GLN A 142 34.06 4.21 -3.18
N LYS A 143 34.91 3.19 -3.10
CA LYS A 143 36.10 3.04 -3.96
C LYS A 143 35.72 2.88 -5.44
N ALA A 144 34.59 2.25 -5.72
CA ALA A 144 34.06 2.10 -7.08
C ALA A 144 33.33 3.35 -7.58
N ASN A 145 33.28 4.43 -6.79
CA ASN A 145 32.57 5.67 -7.09
C ASN A 145 31.10 5.42 -7.50
N GLN A 146 30.45 4.50 -6.80
CA GLN A 146 29.01 4.21 -7.02
C GLN A 146 28.17 5.09 -6.11
N ASP A 147 27.08 5.61 -6.68
CA ASP A 147 26.13 6.42 -5.96
C ASP A 147 25.15 5.49 -5.20
N LEU A 148 25.28 5.47 -3.86
CA LEU A 148 24.44 4.68 -2.97
C LEU A 148 23.85 5.59 -1.90
N HIS A 149 22.52 5.69 -1.86
CA HIS A 149 21.82 6.56 -0.91
C HIS A 149 21.38 5.86 0.35
N SER A 150 21.06 4.58 0.27
CA SER A 150 20.70 3.79 1.46
C SER A 150 20.95 2.31 1.27
N ILE A 151 21.12 1.61 2.38
CA ILE A 151 21.15 0.15 2.44
C ILE A 151 20.38 -0.32 3.67
N MET A 152 19.53 -1.32 3.50
CA MET A 152 18.82 -1.99 4.58
C MET A 152 18.95 -3.50 4.40
N ILE A 153 19.30 -4.20 5.47
CA ILE A 153 19.38 -5.65 5.50
C ILE A 153 18.29 -6.16 6.43
N VAL A 154 17.37 -6.93 5.85
CA VAL A 154 16.23 -7.52 6.55
C VAL A 154 16.38 -9.04 6.54
N GLN A 155 16.20 -9.69 7.69
CA GLN A 155 16.16 -11.14 7.81
C GLN A 155 15.07 -11.54 8.80
N HIS A 156 14.23 -12.49 8.42
CA HIS A 156 13.10 -12.97 9.24
C HIS A 156 12.21 -11.84 9.77
N GLY A 157 11.94 -10.84 8.90
CA GLY A 157 11.10 -9.68 9.26
C GLY A 157 11.77 -8.63 10.16
N ASN A 158 13.05 -8.82 10.54
CA ASN A 158 13.79 -7.86 11.37
C ASN A 158 14.85 -7.13 10.56
N VAL A 159 14.98 -5.82 10.76
CA VAL A 159 16.09 -5.04 10.25
C VAL A 159 17.33 -5.36 11.08
N LEU A 160 18.34 -5.94 10.45
CA LEU A 160 19.63 -6.26 11.07
C LEU A 160 20.63 -5.13 10.92
N ALA A 161 20.58 -4.42 9.81
CA ALA A 161 21.44 -3.28 9.56
C ALA A 161 20.76 -2.30 8.62
N GLU A 162 20.98 -1.02 8.81
CA GLU A 162 20.47 0.05 7.99
C GLU A 162 21.45 1.22 8.00
N LYS A 163 21.63 1.85 6.84
CA LYS A 163 22.48 3.03 6.73
C LYS A 163 22.00 3.93 5.60
N TRP A 164 22.02 5.22 5.86
CA TRP A 164 21.74 6.30 4.92
C TRP A 164 23.06 6.99 4.56
N ILE A 165 23.28 7.30 3.30
CA ILE A 165 24.57 7.71 2.75
C ILE A 165 24.38 8.88 1.80
N GLY A 166 25.32 9.83 1.80
CA GLY A 166 25.27 10.98 0.91
C GLY A 166 23.99 11.81 1.11
N GLU A 167 23.20 11.92 0.05
CA GLU A 167 21.94 12.65 0.06
C GLU A 167 20.76 11.84 0.61
N GLY A 168 20.95 10.55 0.87
CA GLY A 168 19.89 9.67 1.37
C GLY A 168 19.53 9.96 2.81
N LYS A 169 18.23 10.07 3.11
CA LYS A 169 17.69 10.28 4.46
C LYS A 169 16.52 9.34 4.74
N GLU A 170 16.33 9.00 6.01
CA GLU A 170 15.33 8.03 6.46
C GLU A 170 13.89 8.48 6.16
N ASP A 171 13.62 9.75 6.25
CA ASP A 171 12.28 10.36 6.17
C ASP A 171 12.01 11.10 4.85
N GLU A 172 12.95 11.06 3.91
CA GLU A 172 12.77 11.67 2.59
C GLU A 172 12.36 10.62 1.53
N PRO A 173 11.38 10.96 0.67
CA PRO A 173 10.99 10.08 -0.44
C PRO A 173 12.14 9.83 -1.40
N HIS A 174 12.27 8.59 -1.86
CA HIS A 174 13.29 8.19 -2.82
C HIS A 174 12.65 7.65 -4.10
N ILE A 175 13.24 7.97 -5.25
CA ILE A 175 12.73 7.48 -6.53
C ILE A 175 12.96 5.97 -6.63
N LEU A 176 11.88 5.21 -6.73
CA LEU A 176 11.93 3.75 -6.80
C LEU A 176 12.31 3.22 -8.18
N SER A 177 12.16 4.02 -9.24
CA SER A 177 12.34 3.56 -10.62
C SER A 177 11.61 2.22 -10.84
N SER A 178 12.29 1.22 -11.37
CA SER A 178 11.67 -0.09 -11.67
C SER A 178 11.31 -0.94 -10.45
N VAL A 179 11.72 -0.59 -9.24
CA VAL A 179 11.23 -1.24 -8.02
C VAL A 179 9.72 -1.06 -7.88
N SER A 180 9.15 0.02 -8.44
CA SER A 180 7.70 0.25 -8.50
C SER A 180 6.92 -0.90 -9.17
N LYS A 181 7.54 -1.70 -10.04
CA LYS A 181 6.91 -2.86 -10.67
C LYS A 181 6.48 -3.93 -9.66
N THR A 182 7.14 -4.00 -8.52
CA THR A 182 6.77 -4.89 -7.41
C THR A 182 5.37 -4.57 -6.89
N PHE A 183 5.03 -3.28 -6.80
CA PHE A 183 3.68 -2.87 -6.35
C PHE A 183 2.62 -3.26 -7.39
N THR A 184 2.91 -3.10 -8.68
CA THR A 184 2.00 -3.56 -9.73
C THR A 184 1.79 -5.08 -9.65
N ALA A 185 2.86 -5.86 -9.47
CA ALA A 185 2.76 -7.31 -9.30
C ALA A 185 1.97 -7.69 -8.04
N SER A 186 2.11 -6.95 -6.95
CA SER A 186 1.35 -7.16 -5.71
C SER A 186 -0.15 -6.91 -5.93
N ALA A 187 -0.53 -5.84 -6.66
CA ALA A 187 -1.92 -5.58 -7.01
C ALA A 187 -2.54 -6.72 -7.83
N VAL A 188 -1.81 -7.26 -8.79
CA VAL A 188 -2.23 -8.44 -9.55
C VAL A 188 -2.38 -9.67 -8.65
N GLY A 189 -1.44 -9.88 -7.71
CA GLY A 189 -1.51 -10.96 -6.73
C GLY A 189 -2.74 -10.88 -5.84
N LEU A 190 -3.14 -9.67 -5.42
CA LEU A 190 -4.37 -9.45 -4.66
C LEU A 190 -5.61 -9.81 -5.46
N LEU A 191 -5.74 -9.33 -6.70
CA LEU A 191 -6.86 -9.68 -7.57
C LEU A 191 -6.96 -11.19 -7.83
N ILE A 192 -5.81 -11.88 -7.87
CA ILE A 192 -5.79 -13.34 -7.98
C ILE A 192 -6.31 -13.99 -6.70
N SER A 193 -5.89 -13.49 -5.53
CA SER A 193 -6.36 -13.99 -4.24
C SER A 193 -7.86 -13.74 -4.01
N GLU A 194 -8.39 -12.66 -4.56
CA GLU A 194 -9.81 -12.33 -4.57
C GLU A 194 -10.63 -13.14 -5.61
N GLY A 195 -9.98 -13.95 -6.43
CA GLY A 195 -10.61 -14.72 -7.52
C GLY A 195 -11.08 -13.88 -8.71
N ARG A 196 -10.69 -12.61 -8.80
CA ARG A 196 -11.07 -11.65 -9.85
C ARG A 196 -10.16 -11.67 -11.06
N LEU A 197 -9.00 -12.32 -10.97
CA LEU A 197 -8.01 -12.45 -12.02
C LEU A 197 -7.32 -13.83 -11.93
N LYS A 198 -6.87 -14.36 -13.06
CA LYS A 198 -6.09 -15.58 -13.13
C LYS A 198 -4.81 -15.36 -13.93
N LEU A 199 -3.73 -16.03 -13.57
CA LEU A 199 -2.48 -15.99 -14.35
C LEU A 199 -2.64 -16.44 -15.81
N THR A 200 -3.67 -17.24 -16.09
CA THR A 200 -3.98 -17.78 -17.43
C THR A 200 -4.90 -16.89 -18.24
N ASP A 201 -5.45 -15.82 -17.68
CA ASP A 201 -6.35 -14.93 -18.40
C ASP A 201 -5.63 -14.28 -19.57
N LYS A 202 -6.33 -14.17 -20.70
CA LYS A 202 -5.76 -13.62 -21.94
C LYS A 202 -5.73 -12.09 -21.89
N VAL A 203 -4.58 -11.50 -22.18
CA VAL A 203 -4.40 -10.04 -22.17
C VAL A 203 -5.40 -9.32 -23.06
N ILE A 204 -5.67 -9.88 -24.25
CA ILE A 204 -6.60 -9.28 -25.22
C ILE A 204 -8.06 -9.25 -24.73
N SER A 205 -8.43 -10.12 -23.79
CA SER A 205 -9.83 -10.16 -23.28
C SER A 205 -10.22 -8.93 -22.46
N PHE A 206 -9.25 -8.20 -21.94
CA PHE A 206 -9.49 -6.97 -21.15
C PHE A 206 -9.71 -5.72 -22.01
N PHE A 207 -9.25 -5.75 -23.28
CA PHE A 207 -9.27 -4.59 -24.18
C PHE A 207 -9.75 -4.97 -25.60
N PRO A 208 -10.94 -5.55 -25.74
CA PRO A 208 -11.43 -6.00 -27.05
C PRO A 208 -11.64 -4.85 -28.03
N ASP A 209 -11.87 -3.65 -27.53
CA ASP A 209 -12.06 -2.39 -28.26
C ASP A 209 -10.75 -1.73 -28.74
N LYS A 210 -9.59 -2.26 -28.33
CA LYS A 210 -8.26 -1.71 -28.64
C LYS A 210 -7.36 -2.65 -29.43
N LEU A 211 -7.92 -3.71 -29.97
CA LEU A 211 -7.17 -4.70 -30.73
C LEU A 211 -6.73 -4.15 -32.10
N PRO A 212 -5.51 -4.48 -32.57
CA PRO A 212 -5.09 -4.14 -33.92
C PRO A 212 -5.94 -4.89 -34.96
N ALA A 213 -5.95 -4.39 -36.21
CA ALA A 213 -6.69 -5.03 -37.31
C ALA A 213 -6.27 -6.50 -37.53
N ASN A 214 -5.00 -6.82 -37.31
CA ASN A 214 -4.45 -8.17 -37.35
C ASN A 214 -3.98 -8.60 -35.96
N VAL A 215 -4.71 -9.51 -35.34
CA VAL A 215 -4.35 -10.11 -34.06
C VAL A 215 -3.59 -11.42 -34.32
N SER A 216 -2.27 -11.42 -34.09
CA SER A 216 -1.44 -12.61 -34.28
C SER A 216 -1.81 -13.73 -33.28
N GLU A 217 -1.48 -14.98 -33.62
CA GLU A 217 -1.70 -16.12 -32.71
C GLU A 217 -0.90 -15.97 -31.40
N ASN A 218 0.29 -15.38 -31.48
CA ASN A 218 1.09 -15.10 -30.28
C ASN A 218 0.41 -14.05 -29.40
N LEU A 219 -0.14 -12.97 -29.96
CA LEU A 219 -0.89 -11.97 -29.19
C LEU A 219 -2.14 -12.58 -28.54
N LYS A 220 -2.87 -13.44 -29.26
CA LYS A 220 -4.01 -14.20 -28.70
C LYS A 220 -3.60 -15.13 -27.56
N ALA A 221 -2.40 -15.70 -27.63
CA ALA A 221 -1.90 -16.62 -26.63
C ALA A 221 -1.42 -15.94 -25.36
N MET A 222 -1.01 -14.66 -25.41
CA MET A 222 -0.42 -13.90 -24.31
C MET A 222 -1.33 -13.87 -23.07
N THR A 223 -0.74 -14.11 -21.90
CA THR A 223 -1.45 -14.20 -20.60
C THR A 223 -0.91 -13.20 -19.58
N ILE A 224 -1.63 -13.05 -18.47
CA ILE A 224 -1.18 -12.28 -17.30
C ILE A 224 0.19 -12.77 -16.80
N ARG A 225 0.41 -14.08 -16.81
CA ARG A 225 1.72 -14.66 -16.44
C ARG A 225 2.84 -14.13 -17.31
N ASP A 226 2.63 -14.05 -18.63
CA ASP A 226 3.66 -13.62 -19.57
C ASP A 226 4.02 -12.15 -19.37
N LEU A 227 3.05 -11.30 -18.99
CA LEU A 227 3.30 -9.91 -18.59
C LEU A 227 4.14 -9.83 -17.31
N LEU A 228 3.78 -10.60 -16.27
CA LEU A 228 4.47 -10.61 -14.97
C LEU A 228 5.92 -11.11 -15.09
N THR A 229 6.16 -12.08 -15.96
CA THR A 229 7.48 -12.68 -16.14
C THR A 229 8.32 -11.99 -17.22
N MET A 230 7.77 -10.94 -17.86
CA MET A 230 8.41 -10.24 -19.00
C MET A 230 8.74 -11.18 -20.17
N THR A 231 7.89 -12.18 -20.39
CA THR A 231 7.99 -13.15 -21.49
C THR A 231 6.84 -12.96 -22.48
N CYS A 232 6.50 -11.71 -22.78
CA CYS A 232 5.38 -11.34 -23.67
C CYS A 232 5.55 -11.85 -25.11
N GLY A 233 6.79 -12.20 -25.51
CA GLY A 233 7.11 -12.64 -26.84
C GLY A 233 7.54 -11.53 -27.80
N HIS A 234 7.75 -10.32 -27.31
CA HIS A 234 8.34 -9.25 -28.07
C HIS A 234 9.87 -9.47 -28.22
N ASP A 235 10.40 -9.32 -29.40
CA ASP A 235 11.85 -9.38 -29.65
C ASP A 235 12.55 -8.18 -29.02
N THR A 236 11.99 -7.00 -29.21
CA THR A 236 12.37 -5.77 -28.52
C THR A 236 11.15 -5.23 -27.78
N ALA A 237 11.37 -4.79 -26.52
CA ALA A 237 10.30 -4.18 -25.75
C ALA A 237 9.78 -2.92 -26.45
N PRO A 238 8.45 -2.76 -26.61
CA PRO A 238 7.90 -1.51 -27.12
C PRO A 238 8.34 -0.37 -26.19
N SER A 239 9.02 0.62 -26.75
CA SER A 239 9.46 1.78 -25.99
C SER A 239 8.37 2.84 -25.96
N VAL A 240 8.03 3.29 -24.75
CA VAL A 240 7.27 4.53 -24.58
C VAL A 240 8.30 5.64 -24.49
N ASN A 241 8.50 6.36 -25.57
CA ASN A 241 9.31 7.56 -25.52
C ASN A 241 8.46 8.67 -24.87
N THR A 242 8.65 8.86 -23.57
CA THR A 242 8.00 9.94 -22.81
C THR A 242 8.67 11.30 -23.03
N GLN A 243 9.83 11.32 -23.72
CA GLN A 243 10.53 12.53 -24.05
C GLN A 243 10.27 12.90 -25.52
N ALA A 244 9.48 13.96 -25.69
CA ALA A 244 9.40 14.81 -26.87
C ALA A 244 9.48 14.11 -28.25
N THR A 245 8.53 13.24 -28.54
CA THR A 245 8.19 12.98 -29.95
C THR A 245 7.12 13.99 -30.37
N GLU A 246 7.22 14.48 -31.60
CA GLU A 246 6.27 15.43 -32.20
C GLU A 246 4.82 14.90 -32.21
N THR A 247 4.61 13.63 -31.95
CA THR A 247 3.33 12.96 -31.79
C THR A 247 3.31 12.14 -30.48
N PRO A 248 2.75 12.67 -29.39
CA PRO A 248 2.60 11.89 -28.16
C PRO A 248 1.68 10.70 -28.42
N VAL A 249 2.13 9.52 -27.98
CA VAL A 249 1.28 8.31 -28.00
C VAL A 249 0.07 8.55 -27.13
N LYS A 250 -1.12 8.57 -27.74
CA LYS A 250 -2.37 8.86 -27.05
C LYS A 250 -2.85 7.69 -26.19
N ASP A 251 -2.54 6.45 -26.56
CA ASP A 251 -2.98 5.25 -25.87
C ASP A 251 -1.88 4.19 -25.83
N TRP A 252 -1.36 3.95 -24.65
CA TRP A 252 -0.27 2.98 -24.45
C TRP A 252 -0.75 1.53 -24.52
N VAL A 253 -2.04 1.27 -24.25
CA VAL A 253 -2.64 -0.06 -24.41
C VAL A 253 -2.69 -0.43 -25.90
N GLU A 254 -3.20 0.48 -26.73
CA GLU A 254 -3.22 0.27 -28.19
C GLU A 254 -1.82 0.07 -28.75
N GLN A 255 -0.87 0.88 -28.31
CA GLN A 255 0.54 0.76 -28.73
C GLN A 255 1.13 -0.60 -28.37
N PHE A 256 0.87 -1.10 -27.14
CA PHE A 256 1.34 -2.41 -26.73
C PHE A 256 0.73 -3.52 -27.57
N LEU A 257 -0.59 -3.47 -27.78
CA LEU A 257 -1.33 -4.50 -28.52
C LEU A 257 -1.02 -4.51 -30.02
N ALA A 258 -0.64 -3.35 -30.57
CA ALA A 258 -0.25 -3.23 -31.97
C ALA A 258 1.22 -3.62 -32.24
N HIS A 259 2.04 -3.71 -31.17
CA HIS A 259 3.45 -4.10 -31.33
C HIS A 259 3.56 -5.58 -31.73
N PRO A 260 4.45 -5.91 -32.71
CA PRO A 260 4.64 -7.30 -33.13
C PRO A 260 5.02 -8.22 -31.96
N VAL A 261 4.46 -9.43 -31.95
CA VAL A 261 4.77 -10.49 -30.98
C VAL A 261 5.43 -11.64 -31.74
N GLU A 262 6.74 -11.57 -31.86
CA GLU A 262 7.53 -12.42 -32.76
C GLU A 262 7.72 -13.83 -32.20
N HIS A 263 7.84 -13.93 -30.86
CA HIS A 263 8.03 -15.19 -30.17
C HIS A 263 6.75 -15.67 -29.49
N LYS A 264 6.65 -16.97 -29.28
CA LYS A 264 5.57 -17.55 -28.49
C LYS A 264 5.68 -17.02 -27.06
N PRO A 265 4.61 -16.44 -26.47
CA PRO A 265 4.61 -16.00 -25.08
C PRO A 265 5.06 -17.11 -24.14
N GLY A 266 5.85 -16.74 -23.14
CA GLY A 266 6.45 -17.66 -22.19
C GLY A 266 7.80 -18.28 -22.62
N THR A 267 8.30 -18.00 -23.82
CA THR A 267 9.53 -18.64 -24.32
C THR A 267 10.72 -17.70 -24.51
N PHE A 268 10.50 -16.40 -24.55
CA PHE A 268 11.53 -15.40 -24.77
C PHE A 268 11.41 -14.26 -23.76
N PHE A 269 12.49 -13.97 -23.06
CA PHE A 269 12.55 -12.89 -22.09
C PHE A 269 13.02 -11.59 -22.75
N ALA A 270 12.22 -10.54 -22.66
CA ALA A 270 12.62 -9.18 -22.98
C ALA A 270 12.09 -8.24 -21.90
N TYR A 271 12.99 -7.49 -21.24
CA TYR A 271 12.60 -6.54 -20.22
C TYR A 271 11.61 -5.50 -20.78
N ASN A 272 10.41 -5.46 -20.23
CA ASN A 272 9.30 -4.73 -20.83
C ASN A 272 8.52 -3.88 -19.81
N SER A 273 8.80 -2.58 -19.77
CA SER A 273 8.08 -1.65 -18.89
C SER A 273 6.65 -1.41 -19.35
N LEU A 274 6.37 -1.46 -20.65
CA LEU A 274 5.02 -1.31 -21.16
C LEU A 274 4.15 -2.54 -20.82
N GLY A 275 4.75 -3.74 -20.74
CA GLY A 275 4.07 -4.93 -20.19
C GLY A 275 3.64 -4.74 -18.74
N THR A 276 4.45 -4.07 -17.92
CA THR A 276 4.04 -3.73 -16.54
C THR A 276 2.93 -2.68 -16.52
N TYR A 277 2.97 -1.70 -17.43
CA TYR A 277 1.87 -0.76 -17.59
C TYR A 277 0.57 -1.48 -17.98
N MET A 278 0.63 -2.48 -18.86
CA MET A 278 -0.54 -3.31 -19.21
C MET A 278 -1.15 -3.98 -17.98
N LEU A 279 -0.32 -4.49 -17.06
CA LEU A 279 -0.82 -5.02 -15.78
C LEU A 279 -1.54 -3.95 -14.96
N SER A 280 -1.00 -2.74 -14.89
CA SER A 280 -1.67 -1.60 -14.21
C SER A 280 -3.00 -1.25 -14.86
N ALA A 281 -3.05 -1.21 -16.20
CA ALA A 281 -4.28 -0.95 -16.95
C ALA A 281 -5.33 -2.06 -16.75
N ILE A 282 -4.89 -3.33 -16.63
CA ILE A 282 -5.77 -4.46 -16.33
C ILE A 282 -6.31 -4.35 -14.90
N VAL A 283 -5.48 -4.02 -13.91
CA VAL A 283 -5.94 -3.77 -12.53
C VAL A 283 -7.03 -2.70 -12.55
N GLN A 284 -6.79 -1.57 -13.20
CA GLN A 284 -7.78 -0.50 -13.30
C GLN A 284 -9.08 -0.96 -14.01
N LYS A 285 -8.96 -1.77 -15.06
CA LYS A 285 -10.14 -2.31 -15.78
C LYS A 285 -10.97 -3.24 -14.91
N VAL A 286 -10.33 -4.08 -14.09
CA VAL A 286 -10.98 -5.07 -13.22
C VAL A 286 -11.58 -4.43 -11.97
N THR A 287 -10.89 -3.42 -11.40
CA THR A 287 -11.32 -2.78 -10.14
C THR A 287 -12.24 -1.58 -10.37
N GLY A 288 -12.08 -0.87 -11.48
CA GLY A 288 -12.67 0.46 -11.69
C GLY A 288 -11.86 1.59 -11.04
N GLU A 289 -10.77 1.29 -10.33
CA GLU A 289 -9.94 2.21 -9.57
C GLU A 289 -8.54 2.31 -10.16
N LYS A 290 -7.85 3.44 -9.95
CA LYS A 290 -6.42 3.51 -10.27
C LYS A 290 -5.64 2.51 -9.40
N LEU A 291 -4.56 1.96 -9.93
CA LEU A 291 -3.72 0.99 -9.21
C LEU A 291 -3.28 1.51 -7.83
N VAL A 292 -2.92 2.78 -7.72
CA VAL A 292 -2.50 3.38 -6.46
C VAL A 292 -3.65 3.42 -5.46
N ASP A 293 -4.85 3.76 -5.90
CA ASP A 293 -6.03 3.85 -5.04
C ASP A 293 -6.45 2.44 -4.57
N TYR A 294 -6.41 1.45 -5.46
CA TYR A 294 -6.66 0.04 -5.12
C TYR A 294 -5.64 -0.53 -4.13
N LEU A 295 -4.35 -0.16 -4.27
CA LEU A 295 -3.31 -0.61 -3.33
C LEU A 295 -3.31 0.14 -2.01
N TYR A 296 -3.84 1.35 -1.97
CA TYR A 296 -3.76 2.21 -0.79
C TYR A 296 -4.30 1.53 0.48
N PRO A 297 -5.52 0.96 0.50
CA PRO A 297 -6.04 0.28 1.69
C PRO A 297 -5.18 -0.92 2.09
N VAL A 298 -4.68 -1.68 1.12
CA VAL A 298 -3.92 -2.92 1.35
C VAL A 298 -2.50 -2.63 1.79
N SER A 299 -1.83 -1.65 1.19
CA SER A 299 -0.47 -1.25 1.56
C SER A 299 -0.42 -0.72 2.99
N TYR A 300 -1.46 -0.02 3.44
CA TYR A 300 -1.55 0.50 4.80
C TYR A 300 -2.06 -0.51 5.83
N THR A 301 -2.82 -1.53 5.42
CA THR A 301 -3.39 -2.53 6.35
C THR A 301 -2.63 -3.86 6.37
N HIS A 302 -1.99 -4.24 5.29
CA HIS A 302 -1.39 -5.58 5.14
C HIS A 302 0.09 -5.58 4.73
N LEU A 303 0.52 -4.60 3.94
CA LEU A 303 1.93 -4.43 3.60
C LEU A 303 2.54 -3.44 4.60
N THR A 304 3.00 -3.95 5.72
CA THR A 304 3.75 -3.19 6.73
C THR A 304 5.16 -2.83 6.20
N LEU A 305 5.22 -2.33 4.98
CA LEU A 305 6.45 -1.75 4.46
C LEU A 305 6.50 -0.29 4.93
N PRO A 306 7.54 0.12 5.64
CA PRO A 306 7.76 1.52 6.04
C PRO A 306 8.19 2.35 4.83
N THR A 307 7.56 2.14 3.70
CA THR A 307 7.84 2.90 2.49
C THR A 307 6.74 3.93 2.35
N ILE A 308 7.05 5.15 2.69
CA ILE A 308 6.19 6.29 2.38
C ILE A 308 6.22 6.45 0.86
N LEU A 309 5.25 5.82 0.19
CA LEU A 309 4.94 6.14 -1.19
C LEU A 309 4.21 7.49 -1.17
N ARG A 310 4.95 8.57 -1.27
CA ARG A 310 4.41 9.81 -1.83
C ARG A 310 4.74 9.81 -3.31
N VAL A 311 3.71 9.56 -4.11
CA VAL A 311 3.74 9.82 -5.55
C VAL A 311 3.39 11.29 -5.76
#